data_c3fa9366b86151aa6c43c47e99b459e3
#
_entry.id   c3fa9366b86151aa6c43c47e99b459e3
#
_cell.length_a   1.000
_cell.length_b   1.000
_cell.length_c   1.000
_cell.angle_alpha   90.00
_cell.angle_beta   90.00
_cell.angle_gamma   90.00
#
_symmetry.space_group_name_H-M   'P 1'
#
loop_
_entity.id
_entity.type
_entity.pdbx_description
1 polymer ?
#
loop_
_entity_poly.entity_id
_entity_poly.type
_entity_poly.pdbx_seq_one_letter_code
_entity_poly.pdbx_strand_id
1 'polypeptide(L)'
;QTAVKMAQSICHDDLHGHAYTMAIHENIGRISGIQNRHVHVMYTEREIEPNRPEPNRENYFKKSRTRKDGSVSGGYRKAVKMTKDRTHTWFHGVRKHIEQMINREMEQINSKERVSCESYKRQGKDIVPQIHVGAKSVALKDDTYQLNEEIKSARQDLKTARQELQQIH
;
A
#
# COMPACT_ATOMS: atom_id res chain seq x y z
N GLN A 1 15.40 11.41 -3.08
CA GLN A 1 14.66 11.93 -4.26
C GLN A 1 13.71 10.89 -4.88
N THR A 2 14.12 9.64 -5.05
CA THR A 2 13.34 8.57 -5.69
C THR A 2 12.01 8.29 -4.97
N ALA A 3 12.00 8.13 -3.64
CA ALA A 3 10.78 7.88 -2.88
C ALA A 3 9.72 8.99 -3.03
N VAL A 4 10.15 10.25 -3.12
CA VAL A 4 9.25 11.40 -3.35
C VAL A 4 8.62 11.31 -4.73
N LYS A 5 9.41 11.03 -5.76
CA LYS A 5 8.91 10.87 -7.14
C LYS A 5 7.93 9.71 -7.24
N MET A 6 8.23 8.58 -6.60
CA MET A 6 7.32 7.44 -6.56
C MET A 6 5.98 7.79 -5.89
N ALA A 7 6.02 8.46 -4.74
CA ALA A 7 4.82 8.89 -4.06
C ALA A 7 3.99 9.90 -4.90
N GLN A 8 4.65 10.82 -5.58
CA GLN A 8 4.00 11.75 -6.50
C GLN A 8 3.36 11.02 -7.69
N SER A 9 4.03 10.01 -8.27
CA SER A 9 3.47 9.20 -9.36
C SER A 9 2.21 8.45 -8.90
N ILE A 10 2.23 7.82 -7.72
CA ILE A 10 1.05 7.16 -7.15
C ILE A 10 -0.11 8.15 -7.01
N CYS A 11 0.15 9.34 -6.47
CA CYS A 11 -0.89 10.34 -6.30
C CYS A 11 -1.42 10.86 -7.65
N HIS A 12 -0.55 11.06 -8.63
CA HIS A 12 -0.93 11.53 -9.95
C HIS A 12 -1.71 10.48 -10.74
N ASP A 13 -1.25 9.23 -10.74
CA ASP A 13 -1.77 8.19 -11.63
C ASP A 13 -2.96 7.44 -11.00
N ASP A 14 -2.85 7.06 -9.73
CA ASP A 14 -3.85 6.24 -9.05
C ASP A 14 -4.96 7.09 -8.41
N LEU A 15 -4.65 8.32 -7.99
CA LEU A 15 -5.59 9.26 -7.39
C LEU A 15 -6.01 10.39 -8.32
N HIS A 16 -5.81 10.23 -9.63
CA HIS A 16 -6.26 11.22 -10.60
C HIS A 16 -7.75 11.58 -10.40
N GLY A 17 -8.04 12.88 -10.35
CA GLY A 17 -9.40 13.39 -10.09
C GLY A 17 -9.85 13.36 -8.63
N HIS A 18 -8.97 12.99 -7.69
CA HIS A 18 -9.27 13.02 -6.25
C HIS A 18 -8.48 14.11 -5.55
N ALA A 19 -9.11 14.76 -4.56
CA ALA A 19 -8.33 15.59 -3.64
C ALA A 19 -7.54 14.69 -2.69
N TYR A 20 -6.25 14.98 -2.50
CA TYR A 20 -5.37 14.24 -1.60
C TYR A 20 -4.40 15.16 -0.88
N THR A 21 -3.88 14.65 0.22
CA THR A 21 -2.74 15.22 0.96
C THR A 21 -1.69 14.16 1.14
N MET A 22 -0.43 14.51 0.90
CA MET A 22 0.70 13.61 1.04
C MET A 22 1.70 14.16 2.06
N ALA A 23 2.17 13.31 2.97
CA ALA A 23 3.24 13.62 3.92
C ALA A 23 4.30 12.51 3.89
N ILE A 24 5.57 12.89 3.86
CA ILE A 24 6.70 11.98 3.92
C ILE A 24 7.32 12.08 5.29
N HIS A 25 7.46 10.95 5.96
CA HIS A 25 8.06 10.85 7.28
C HIS A 25 9.35 10.06 7.24
N GLU A 26 10.32 10.52 8.04
CA GLU A 26 11.60 9.85 8.24
C GLU A 26 11.78 9.60 9.75
N ASN A 27 11.45 8.40 10.19
CA ASN A 27 11.59 7.99 11.57
C ASN A 27 12.59 6.84 11.69
N ILE A 28 13.29 6.76 12.81
CA ILE A 28 14.09 5.58 13.14
C ILE A 28 13.13 4.49 13.61
N GLY A 29 13.18 3.33 12.96
CA GLY A 29 12.37 2.17 13.34
C GLY A 29 12.75 1.69 14.75
N ARG A 30 11.79 1.64 15.67
CA ARG A 30 12.03 1.26 17.08
C ARG A 30 12.64 -0.12 17.25
N ILE A 31 12.44 -1.02 16.31
CA ILE A 31 12.86 -2.43 16.39
C ILE A 31 14.21 -2.64 15.70
N SER A 32 14.39 -2.06 14.53
CA SER A 32 15.57 -2.30 13.68
C SER A 32 16.68 -1.27 13.87
N GLY A 33 16.39 -0.14 14.49
CA GLY A 33 17.30 1.03 14.50
C GLY A 33 17.56 1.62 13.11
N ILE A 34 16.92 1.08 12.07
CA ILE A 34 17.09 1.47 10.67
C ILE A 34 16.11 2.60 10.36
N GLN A 35 16.53 3.52 9.52
CA GLN A 35 15.70 4.62 9.05
C GLN A 35 14.48 4.07 8.29
N ASN A 36 13.28 4.36 8.81
CA ASN A 36 12.01 3.94 8.23
C ASN A 36 11.35 5.12 7.51
N ARG A 37 11.71 5.30 6.25
CA ARG A 37 11.05 6.28 5.37
C ARG A 37 9.73 5.74 4.89
N HIS A 38 8.66 6.50 5.10
CA HIS A 38 7.33 6.12 4.66
C HIS A 38 6.49 7.33 4.28
N VAL A 39 5.49 7.08 3.47
CA VAL A 39 4.59 8.10 2.94
C VAL A 39 3.18 7.83 3.45
N HIS A 40 2.55 8.86 3.99
CA HIS A 40 1.13 8.87 4.27
C HIS A 40 0.42 9.62 3.16
N VAL A 41 -0.57 8.98 2.56
CA VAL A 41 -1.46 9.60 1.58
C VAL A 41 -2.88 9.52 2.11
N MET A 42 -3.47 10.67 2.41
CA MET A 42 -4.90 10.80 2.69
C MET A 42 -5.59 11.32 1.45
N TYR A 43 -6.69 10.70 1.07
CA TYR A 43 -7.45 11.10 -0.12
C TYR A 43 -8.94 10.98 0.13
N THR A 44 -9.72 11.69 -0.69
CA THR A 44 -11.17 11.55 -0.69
C THR A 44 -11.61 10.52 -1.72
N GLU A 45 -12.60 9.69 -1.38
CA GLU A 45 -13.23 8.78 -2.34
C GLU A 45 -14.11 9.51 -3.37
N ARG A 46 -14.24 10.83 -3.24
CA ARG A 46 -15.04 11.66 -4.15
C ARG A 46 -14.19 12.13 -5.30
N GLU A 47 -14.73 12.02 -6.50
CA GLU A 47 -14.08 12.44 -7.73
C GLU A 47 -14.47 13.88 -8.06
N ILE A 48 -13.47 14.73 -8.28
CA ILE A 48 -13.68 16.13 -8.69
C ILE A 48 -14.37 16.13 -10.05
N GLU A 49 -15.54 16.78 -10.11
CA GLU A 49 -16.32 16.92 -11.33
C GLU A 49 -15.93 18.26 -12.02
N PRO A 50 -15.14 18.27 -13.12
CA PRO A 50 -14.56 19.50 -13.69
C PRO A 50 -15.59 20.55 -14.11
N ASN A 51 -16.78 20.10 -14.50
CA ASN A 51 -17.86 20.97 -14.97
C ASN A 51 -18.85 21.38 -13.86
N ARG A 52 -18.50 21.11 -12.61
CA ARG A 52 -19.32 21.42 -11.46
C ARG A 52 -18.58 22.35 -10.51
N PRO A 53 -19.22 23.46 -10.05
CA PRO A 53 -18.62 24.30 -9.02
C PRO A 53 -18.23 23.50 -7.80
N GLU A 54 -17.09 23.83 -7.20
CA GLU A 54 -16.65 23.17 -5.98
C GLU A 54 -17.71 23.30 -4.88
N PRO A 55 -18.14 22.19 -4.26
CA PRO A 55 -19.08 22.26 -3.16
C PRO A 55 -18.45 23.01 -1.98
N ASN A 56 -19.21 23.89 -1.36
CA ASN A 56 -18.74 24.57 -0.15
C ASN A 56 -18.43 23.55 0.97
N ARG A 57 -17.66 23.97 1.98
CA ARG A 57 -17.19 23.13 3.09
C ARG A 57 -18.31 22.33 3.75
N GLU A 58 -19.49 22.92 3.92
CA GLU A 58 -20.64 22.26 4.60
C GLU A 58 -21.27 21.14 3.74
N ASN A 59 -21.17 21.25 2.42
CA ASN A 59 -21.78 20.32 1.48
C ASN A 59 -20.79 19.30 0.92
N TYR A 60 -19.48 19.50 1.06
CA TYR A 60 -18.45 18.67 0.44
C TYR A 60 -18.62 17.17 0.71
N PHE A 61 -18.91 16.82 1.95
CA PHE A 61 -19.10 15.42 2.36
C PHE A 61 -20.55 14.93 2.34
N LYS A 62 -21.52 15.80 2.04
CA LYS A 62 -22.91 15.38 1.90
C LYS A 62 -23.09 14.50 0.66
N LYS A 63 -24.04 13.57 0.74
CA LYS A 63 -24.38 12.71 -0.41
C LYS A 63 -24.80 13.54 -1.61
N SER A 64 -24.19 13.28 -2.75
CA SER A 64 -24.60 13.88 -4.02
C SER A 64 -26.02 13.40 -4.40
N ARG A 65 -26.89 14.31 -4.80
CA ARG A 65 -28.27 14.04 -5.21
C ARG A 65 -28.57 14.81 -6.49
N THR A 66 -29.05 14.11 -7.50
CA THR A 66 -29.59 14.75 -8.72
C THR A 66 -31.08 15.01 -8.51
N ARG A 67 -31.51 16.23 -8.74
CA ARG A 67 -32.91 16.64 -8.68
C ARG A 67 -33.63 16.34 -10.00
N LYS A 68 -34.96 16.44 -10.00
CA LYS A 68 -35.79 16.21 -11.20
C LYS A 68 -35.47 17.16 -12.35
N ASP A 69 -35.02 18.36 -12.07
CA ASP A 69 -34.60 19.40 -13.02
C ASP A 69 -33.17 19.18 -13.55
N GLY A 70 -32.51 18.08 -13.18
CA GLY A 70 -31.13 17.79 -13.56
C GLY A 70 -30.06 18.48 -12.71
N SER A 71 -30.44 19.41 -11.84
CA SER A 71 -29.47 20.05 -10.92
C SER A 71 -28.92 19.05 -9.90
N VAL A 72 -27.66 19.27 -9.50
CA VAL A 72 -26.97 18.41 -8.54
C VAL A 72 -26.70 19.17 -7.25
N SER A 73 -27.12 18.61 -6.11
CA SER A 73 -26.86 19.14 -4.77
C SER A 73 -25.99 18.20 -3.95
N GLY A 74 -25.42 18.72 -2.85
CA GLY A 74 -24.50 17.98 -1.98
C GLY A 74 -23.05 18.04 -2.46
N GLY A 75 -22.23 17.10 -2.06
CA GLY A 75 -20.82 17.02 -2.45
C GLY A 75 -20.60 16.35 -3.81
N TYR A 76 -19.35 16.21 -4.21
CA TYR A 76 -18.97 15.43 -5.39
C TYR A 76 -19.40 13.96 -5.25
N ARG A 77 -19.57 13.27 -6.35
CA ARG A 77 -19.95 11.84 -6.35
C ARG A 77 -18.78 10.99 -5.91
N LYS A 78 -19.08 9.88 -5.24
CA LYS A 78 -18.08 8.84 -4.98
C LYS A 78 -17.66 8.24 -6.32
N ALA A 79 -16.35 8.11 -6.54
CA ALA A 79 -15.81 7.49 -7.74
C ALA A 79 -16.27 6.03 -7.86
N VAL A 80 -16.59 5.59 -9.07
CA VAL A 80 -17.05 4.21 -9.33
C VAL A 80 -16.01 3.19 -8.92
N LYS A 81 -14.71 3.47 -9.12
CA LYS A 81 -13.60 2.62 -8.69
C LYS A 81 -13.50 2.43 -7.18
N MET A 82 -14.08 3.36 -6.40
CA MET A 82 -14.11 3.35 -4.94
C MET A 82 -15.42 2.76 -4.36
N THR A 83 -16.32 2.22 -5.18
CA THR A 83 -17.50 1.52 -4.69
C THR A 83 -17.12 0.18 -4.06
N LYS A 84 -17.94 -0.31 -3.12
CA LYS A 84 -17.68 -1.53 -2.34
C LYS A 84 -17.22 -2.71 -3.20
N ASP A 85 -17.86 -2.90 -4.36
CA ASP A 85 -17.60 -4.05 -5.24
C ASP A 85 -16.31 -3.93 -6.08
N ARG A 86 -15.78 -2.70 -6.24
CA ARG A 86 -14.62 -2.42 -7.09
C ARG A 86 -13.38 -1.95 -6.31
N THR A 87 -13.55 -1.55 -5.06
CA THR A 87 -12.45 -1.04 -4.23
C THR A 87 -11.31 -2.04 -4.08
N HIS A 88 -11.61 -3.33 -3.93
CA HIS A 88 -10.60 -4.38 -3.83
C HIS A 88 -9.73 -4.46 -5.09
N THR A 89 -10.35 -4.44 -6.28
CA THR A 89 -9.64 -4.47 -7.56
C THR A 89 -8.79 -3.23 -7.75
N TRP A 90 -9.31 -2.06 -7.39
CA TRP A 90 -8.54 -0.82 -7.45
C TRP A 90 -7.32 -0.84 -6.52
N PHE A 91 -7.48 -1.25 -5.25
CA PHE A 91 -6.35 -1.38 -4.32
C PHE A 91 -5.31 -2.38 -4.81
N HIS A 92 -5.73 -3.48 -5.43
CA HIS A 92 -4.81 -4.43 -6.02
C HIS A 92 -4.01 -3.79 -7.18
N GLY A 93 -4.68 -2.99 -8.02
CA GLY A 93 -4.03 -2.22 -9.08
C GLY A 93 -2.97 -1.26 -8.54
N VAL A 94 -3.29 -0.47 -7.50
CA VAL A 94 -2.35 0.43 -6.83
C VAL A 94 -1.13 -0.33 -6.29
N ARG A 95 -1.34 -1.45 -5.61
CA ARG A 95 -0.24 -2.28 -5.11
C ARG A 95 0.64 -2.82 -6.24
N LYS A 96 0.03 -3.20 -7.36
CA LYS A 96 0.77 -3.68 -8.54
C LYS A 96 1.59 -2.56 -9.17
N HIS A 97 1.05 -1.36 -9.24
CA HIS A 97 1.78 -0.17 -9.71
C HIS A 97 2.99 0.14 -8.80
N ILE A 98 2.81 0.11 -7.47
CA ILE A 98 3.90 0.28 -6.51
C ILE A 98 4.98 -0.80 -6.70
N GLU A 99 4.60 -2.07 -6.84
CA GLU A 99 5.51 -3.18 -7.13
C GLU A 99 6.35 -2.88 -8.37
N GLN A 100 5.72 -2.47 -9.46
CA GLN A 100 6.39 -2.18 -10.72
C GLN A 100 7.38 -1.03 -10.59
N MET A 101 7.01 0.05 -9.89
CA MET A 101 7.90 1.19 -9.65
C MET A 101 9.12 0.78 -8.83
N ILE A 102 8.92 0.06 -7.71
CA ILE A 102 10.03 -0.41 -6.87
C ILE A 102 10.96 -1.31 -7.66
N ASN A 103 10.41 -2.28 -8.40
CA ASN A 103 11.22 -3.23 -9.16
C ASN A 103 12.00 -2.55 -10.28
N ARG A 104 11.46 -1.51 -10.91
CA ARG A 104 12.17 -0.68 -11.89
C ARG A 104 13.38 0.04 -11.27
N GLU A 105 13.20 0.64 -10.10
CA GLU A 105 14.30 1.29 -9.37
C GLU A 105 15.37 0.28 -8.93
N MET A 106 14.96 -0.90 -8.45
CA MET A 106 15.88 -2.00 -8.13
C MET A 106 16.71 -2.45 -9.34
N GLU A 107 16.09 -2.49 -10.50
CA GLU A 107 16.77 -2.84 -11.75
C GLU A 107 17.79 -1.78 -12.17
N GLN A 108 17.48 -0.49 -12.04
CA GLN A 108 18.40 0.60 -12.34
C GLN A 108 19.68 0.57 -11.50
N ILE A 109 19.60 0.08 -10.27
CA ILE A 109 20.77 -0.09 -9.38
C ILE A 109 21.39 -1.49 -9.48
N ASN A 110 21.02 -2.29 -10.48
CA ASN A 110 21.47 -3.67 -10.69
C ASN A 110 21.24 -4.60 -9.48
N SER A 111 20.22 -4.34 -8.66
CA SER A 111 19.84 -5.24 -7.59
C SER A 111 19.16 -6.48 -8.16
N LYS A 112 19.47 -7.66 -7.57
CA LYS A 112 18.77 -8.92 -7.86
C LYS A 112 17.47 -9.07 -7.08
N GLU A 113 17.26 -8.24 -6.07
CA GLU A 113 16.05 -8.30 -5.26
C GLU A 113 14.84 -7.80 -6.03
N ARG A 114 13.68 -8.38 -5.73
CA ARG A 114 12.39 -7.97 -6.29
C ARG A 114 11.33 -8.03 -5.20
N VAL A 115 10.43 -7.06 -5.22
CA VAL A 115 9.22 -7.06 -4.39
C VAL A 115 8.05 -7.60 -5.17
N SER A 116 7.06 -8.14 -4.46
CA SER A 116 5.78 -8.55 -5.05
C SER A 116 4.63 -8.17 -4.14
N CYS A 117 3.55 -7.69 -4.71
CA CYS A 117 2.30 -7.41 -4.01
C CYS A 117 1.47 -8.69 -3.77
N GLU A 118 1.86 -9.80 -4.39
CA GLU A 118 1.19 -11.09 -4.22
C GLU A 118 1.67 -11.81 -2.97
N SER A 119 0.75 -12.52 -2.30
CA SER A 119 1.11 -13.39 -1.18
C SER A 119 2.05 -14.51 -1.63
N TYR A 120 2.89 -15.04 -0.71
CA TYR A 120 3.77 -16.17 -1.03
C TYR A 120 3.02 -17.37 -1.61
N LYS A 121 1.81 -17.65 -1.11
CA LYS A 121 0.95 -18.70 -1.66
C LYS A 121 0.60 -18.47 -3.13
N ARG A 122 0.23 -17.24 -3.52
CA ARG A 122 -0.07 -16.88 -4.92
C ARG A 122 1.17 -16.92 -5.81
N GLN A 123 2.34 -16.65 -5.25
CA GLN A 123 3.62 -16.78 -5.94
C GLN A 123 4.08 -18.24 -6.07
N GLY A 124 3.32 -19.22 -5.57
CA GLY A 124 3.72 -20.64 -5.53
C GLY A 124 4.90 -20.91 -4.59
N LYS A 125 5.21 -20.00 -3.68
CA LYS A 125 6.31 -20.14 -2.71
C LYS A 125 5.80 -20.81 -1.43
N ASP A 126 6.44 -21.90 -1.05
CA ASP A 126 6.23 -22.55 0.25
C ASP A 126 7.04 -21.82 1.33
N ILE A 127 6.56 -20.64 1.71
CA ILE A 127 7.18 -19.79 2.73
C ILE A 127 6.08 -19.34 3.69
N VAL A 128 6.26 -19.64 4.98
CA VAL A 128 5.39 -19.15 6.06
C VAL A 128 5.59 -17.63 6.20
N PRO A 129 4.56 -16.78 6.02
CA PRO A 129 4.72 -15.34 6.17
C PRO A 129 4.89 -14.94 7.64
N GLN A 130 5.60 -13.84 7.89
CA GLN A 130 5.62 -13.22 9.21
C GLN A 130 4.25 -12.62 9.54
N ILE A 131 3.93 -12.58 10.83
CA ILE A 131 2.67 -12.03 11.33
C ILE A 131 2.82 -10.52 11.53
N HIS A 132 1.87 -9.75 11.03
CA HIS A 132 1.87 -8.31 11.22
C HIS A 132 1.66 -7.93 12.68
N VAL A 133 2.63 -7.20 13.24
CA VAL A 133 2.58 -6.66 14.61
C VAL A 133 1.84 -5.33 14.58
N GLY A 134 0.53 -5.34 14.58
CA GLY A 134 -0.28 -4.12 14.58
C GLY A 134 -0.24 -3.35 15.92
N ALA A 135 -1.17 -2.39 16.09
CA ALA A 135 -1.34 -1.60 17.32
C ALA A 135 -2.05 -2.42 18.42
N LYS A 136 -1.51 -3.59 18.77
CA LYS A 136 -2.04 -4.46 19.84
C LYS A 136 -1.47 -4.06 21.21
N SER A 137 -1.99 -4.66 22.29
CA SER A 137 -1.42 -4.54 23.63
C SER A 137 0.05 -4.99 23.66
N VAL A 138 0.85 -4.47 24.60
CA VAL A 138 2.29 -4.79 24.70
C VAL A 138 2.52 -6.29 24.79
N ALA A 139 1.79 -7.03 25.64
CA ALA A 139 1.92 -8.48 25.82
C ALA A 139 1.69 -9.25 24.51
N LEU A 140 0.62 -8.92 23.75
CA LEU A 140 0.35 -9.55 22.46
C LEU A 140 1.38 -9.21 21.37
N LYS A 141 2.12 -8.11 21.54
CA LYS A 141 3.24 -7.77 20.66
C LYS A 141 4.43 -8.66 20.93
N ASP A 142 4.77 -8.90 22.19
CA ASP A 142 5.93 -9.71 22.58
C ASP A 142 5.80 -11.13 22.04
N ASP A 143 4.64 -11.77 22.23
CA ASP A 143 4.36 -13.10 21.66
C ASP A 143 4.49 -13.12 20.12
N THR A 144 3.97 -12.07 19.48
CA THR A 144 4.05 -11.96 18.01
C THR A 144 5.49 -11.75 17.53
N TYR A 145 6.31 -11.02 18.29
CA TYR A 145 7.73 -10.85 18.00
C TYR A 145 8.50 -12.15 18.14
N GLN A 146 8.29 -12.88 19.23
CA GLN A 146 8.92 -14.20 19.45
C GLN A 146 8.58 -15.16 18.31
N LEU A 147 7.30 -15.28 17.96
CA LEU A 147 6.86 -16.13 16.85
C LEU A 147 7.48 -15.71 15.51
N ASN A 148 7.62 -14.41 15.25
CA ASN A 148 8.26 -13.93 14.05
C ASN A 148 9.77 -14.22 14.02
N GLU A 149 10.46 -14.22 15.16
CA GLU A 149 11.87 -14.65 15.23
C GLU A 149 12.02 -16.16 14.99
N GLU A 150 11.12 -16.97 15.53
CA GLU A 150 11.06 -18.41 15.22
C GLU A 150 10.85 -18.67 13.73
N ILE A 151 9.91 -17.95 13.09
CA ILE A 151 9.67 -18.03 11.64
C ILE A 151 10.94 -17.65 10.85
N LYS A 152 11.68 -16.62 11.28
CA LYS A 152 12.93 -16.21 10.61
C LYS A 152 14.01 -17.31 10.74
N SER A 153 14.19 -17.85 11.95
CA SER A 153 15.14 -18.93 12.20
C SER A 153 14.83 -20.13 11.31
N ALA A 154 13.60 -20.63 11.36
CA ALA A 154 13.17 -21.77 10.54
C ALA A 154 13.37 -21.54 9.02
N ARG A 155 13.16 -20.33 8.54
CA ARG A 155 13.45 -19.99 7.13
C ARG A 155 14.94 -20.04 6.80
N GLN A 156 15.78 -19.58 7.73
CA GLN A 156 17.23 -19.61 7.54
C GLN A 156 17.72 -21.05 7.52
N ASP A 157 17.25 -21.89 8.44
CA ASP A 157 17.60 -23.30 8.52
C ASP A 157 17.19 -24.04 7.24
N LEU A 158 15.98 -23.79 6.74
CA LEU A 158 15.52 -24.35 5.48
C LEU A 158 16.39 -23.91 4.29
N LYS A 159 16.82 -22.64 4.27
CA LYS A 159 17.71 -22.13 3.22
C LYS A 159 19.07 -22.82 3.26
N THR A 160 19.64 -22.96 4.44
CA THR A 160 20.92 -23.66 4.65
C THR A 160 20.83 -25.12 4.20
N ALA A 161 19.81 -25.85 4.67
CA ALA A 161 19.59 -27.25 4.27
C ALA A 161 19.41 -27.42 2.75
N ARG A 162 18.71 -26.50 2.09
CA ARG A 162 18.58 -26.51 0.62
C ARG A 162 19.90 -26.26 -0.09
N GLN A 163 20.75 -25.37 0.43
CA GLN A 163 22.08 -25.12 -0.12
C GLN A 163 23.01 -26.34 0.03
N GLU A 164 22.98 -26.99 1.19
CA GLU A 164 23.74 -28.24 1.45
C GLU A 164 23.30 -29.34 0.49
N LEU A 165 22.00 -29.53 0.29
CA LEU A 165 21.49 -30.52 -0.67
C LEU A 165 21.95 -30.28 -2.10
N GLN A 166 22.04 -29.00 -2.50
CA GLN A 166 22.54 -28.62 -3.85
C GLN A 166 24.03 -28.86 -4.03
N GLN A 167 24.82 -28.92 -2.96
CA GLN A 167 26.26 -29.20 -3.03
C GLN A 167 26.58 -30.71 -3.11
N ILE A 168 25.62 -31.54 -2.78
CA ILE A 168 25.76 -33.03 -2.76
C ILE A 168 25.40 -33.63 -4.15
N HIS A 169 24.74 -32.86 -4.99
CA HIS A 169 24.34 -33.25 -6.36
C HIS A 169 25.15 -32.50 -7.40
#